data_b60442191af876288afeb5983308d68c
#
_entry.id   b60442191af876288afeb5983308d68c
#
_cell.length_a   1.000
_cell.length_b   1.000
_cell.length_c   1.000
_cell.angle_alpha   90.00
_cell.angle_beta   90.00
_cell.angle_gamma   90.00
#
_symmetry.space_group_name_H-M   'P 1'
#
loop_
_entity.id
_entity.type
_entity.pdbx_description
1 polymer ?
#
loop_
_entity_poly.entity_id
_entity_poly.type
_entity_poly.pdbx_seq_one_letter_code
_entity_poly.pdbx_strand_id
1 'polypeptide(L)'
;MPNRKPYPTDVGDEEWAFVAPYLTLVPPDAGQRVHELREVFDALRWMVRAGSSWRMMPHDFPPWEAVYQQTQRWLRAGCFEAMVHDLRELLRLASGRAPDPSAAILDSRTLRSTPESGHRGGYDGAKRKKGSKVHAAVDTLGHLLALHVTPATEQDRAQVGGLAEAVQEATGESVELAYVDRGYVGAEPAQEAEAWGIRLEVVKHPGAKKGFVLLPRRWVVERSFA
;
A
#
# COMPACT_ATOMS: atom_id res chain seq x y z
N MET A 1 -18.04 -11.60 -21.36
CA MET A 1 -16.71 -12.22 -21.35
C MET A 1 -15.84 -11.41 -22.28
N PRO A 2 -14.64 -11.02 -21.86
CA PRO A 2 -13.72 -10.26 -22.73
C PRO A 2 -13.41 -11.07 -23.98
N ASN A 3 -13.34 -10.39 -25.13
CA ASN A 3 -13.01 -11.03 -26.41
C ASN A 3 -11.48 -11.14 -26.62
N ARG A 4 -10.70 -11.17 -25.55
CA ARG A 4 -9.24 -11.27 -25.53
C ARG A 4 -8.77 -12.48 -24.71
N LYS A 5 -7.54 -12.91 -24.93
CA LYS A 5 -6.92 -13.92 -24.07
C LYS A 5 -6.71 -13.34 -22.67
N PRO A 6 -6.96 -14.12 -21.60
CA PRO A 6 -6.78 -13.65 -20.24
C PRO A 6 -5.30 -13.42 -19.93
N TYR A 7 -5.02 -12.36 -19.21
CA TYR A 7 -3.73 -12.12 -18.59
C TYR A 7 -3.68 -12.76 -17.20
N PRO A 8 -2.49 -13.12 -16.70
CA PRO A 8 -2.33 -13.64 -15.33
C PRO A 8 -2.78 -12.66 -14.23
N THR A 9 -3.00 -11.41 -14.61
CA THR A 9 -3.47 -10.33 -13.71
C THR A 9 -4.98 -10.16 -13.70
N ASP A 10 -5.71 -10.82 -14.60
CA ASP A 10 -7.16 -10.71 -14.67
C ASP A 10 -7.80 -11.25 -13.39
N VAL A 11 -8.85 -10.59 -12.92
CA VAL A 11 -9.59 -11.04 -11.74
C VAL A 11 -10.44 -12.27 -12.06
N GLY A 12 -10.45 -13.23 -11.14
CA GLY A 12 -11.42 -14.33 -11.16
C GLY A 12 -12.85 -13.83 -10.92
N ASP A 13 -13.83 -14.70 -11.15
CA ASP A 13 -15.24 -14.31 -10.98
C ASP A 13 -15.58 -14.01 -9.52
N GLU A 14 -15.01 -14.77 -8.58
CA GLU A 14 -15.20 -14.56 -7.15
C GLU A 14 -14.52 -13.25 -6.68
N GLU A 15 -13.30 -12.98 -7.16
CA GLU A 15 -12.61 -11.72 -6.89
C GLU A 15 -13.41 -10.54 -7.46
N TRP A 16 -13.92 -10.68 -8.70
CA TRP A 16 -14.75 -9.64 -9.30
C TRP A 16 -16.05 -9.41 -8.52
N ALA A 17 -16.72 -10.45 -8.09
CA ALA A 17 -17.94 -10.34 -7.27
C ALA A 17 -17.69 -9.55 -5.98
N PHE A 18 -16.51 -9.71 -5.38
CA PHE A 18 -16.10 -8.93 -4.19
C PHE A 18 -15.81 -7.47 -4.53
N VAL A 19 -15.03 -7.18 -5.58
CA VAL A 19 -14.55 -5.81 -5.84
C VAL A 19 -15.56 -4.94 -6.60
N ALA A 20 -16.46 -5.53 -7.39
CA ALA A 20 -17.41 -4.79 -8.22
C ALA A 20 -18.28 -3.76 -7.46
N PRO A 21 -18.80 -4.06 -6.25
CA PRO A 21 -19.58 -3.09 -5.47
C PRO A 21 -18.82 -1.80 -5.17
N TYR A 22 -17.52 -1.87 -4.84
CA TYR A 22 -16.69 -0.70 -4.56
C TYR A 22 -16.43 0.14 -5.81
N LEU A 23 -16.32 -0.49 -6.97
CA LEU A 23 -15.94 0.14 -8.23
C LEU A 23 -17.14 0.72 -9.01
N THR A 24 -18.36 0.37 -8.61
CA THR A 24 -19.59 0.81 -9.28
C THR A 24 -20.04 2.17 -8.75
N LEU A 25 -19.47 3.26 -9.29
CA LEU A 25 -19.80 4.64 -8.90
C LEU A 25 -21.11 5.17 -9.52
N VAL A 26 -21.56 4.58 -10.62
CA VAL A 26 -22.78 4.94 -11.34
C VAL A 26 -23.53 3.67 -11.76
N PRO A 27 -24.86 3.74 -11.93
CA PRO A 27 -25.65 2.58 -12.36
C PRO A 27 -25.08 1.91 -13.61
N PRO A 28 -25.22 0.59 -13.76
CA PRO A 28 -24.71 -0.17 -14.92
C PRO A 28 -25.23 0.31 -16.27
N ASP A 29 -26.43 0.84 -16.30
CA ASP A 29 -27.15 1.36 -17.48
C ASP A 29 -26.89 2.84 -17.78
N ALA A 30 -25.99 3.48 -17.02
CA ALA A 30 -25.62 4.87 -17.29
C ALA A 30 -25.02 5.00 -18.70
N GLY A 31 -25.63 5.84 -19.55
CA GLY A 31 -25.24 6.03 -20.95
C GLY A 31 -23.82 6.53 -21.20
N GLN A 32 -23.08 6.87 -20.16
CA GLN A 32 -21.68 7.26 -20.20
C GLN A 32 -20.71 6.06 -20.06
N ARG A 33 -21.21 4.87 -19.78
CA ARG A 33 -20.38 3.68 -19.62
C ARG A 33 -20.16 3.03 -20.99
N VAL A 34 -19.01 3.27 -21.59
CA VAL A 34 -18.61 2.71 -22.88
C VAL A 34 -17.86 1.38 -22.71
N HIS A 35 -17.14 1.21 -21.58
CA HIS A 35 -16.33 0.04 -21.32
C HIS A 35 -16.81 -0.70 -20.08
N GLU A 36 -16.73 -2.02 -20.11
CA GLU A 36 -17.04 -2.89 -18.97
C GLU A 36 -16.07 -2.58 -17.82
N LEU A 37 -16.59 -2.36 -16.60
CA LEU A 37 -15.76 -2.01 -15.45
C LEU A 37 -14.73 -3.07 -15.11
N ARG A 38 -15.06 -4.34 -15.31
CA ARG A 38 -14.14 -5.46 -15.10
C ARG A 38 -12.91 -5.33 -16.01
N GLU A 39 -13.11 -5.05 -17.30
CA GLU A 39 -12.03 -4.86 -18.26
C GLU A 39 -11.15 -3.65 -17.91
N VAL A 40 -11.77 -2.57 -17.43
CA VAL A 40 -11.02 -1.39 -16.96
C VAL A 40 -10.19 -1.72 -15.72
N PHE A 41 -10.73 -2.51 -14.80
CA PHE A 41 -10.02 -2.92 -13.59
C PHE A 41 -8.91 -3.93 -13.90
N ASP A 42 -9.13 -4.89 -14.79
CA ASP A 42 -8.10 -5.82 -15.27
C ASP A 42 -6.94 -5.08 -15.94
N ALA A 43 -7.25 -4.07 -16.77
CA ALA A 43 -6.25 -3.20 -17.38
C ALA A 43 -5.44 -2.44 -16.32
N LEU A 44 -6.08 -1.90 -15.28
CA LEU A 44 -5.39 -1.25 -14.17
C LEU A 44 -4.49 -2.23 -13.42
N ARG A 45 -4.96 -3.43 -13.10
CA ARG A 45 -4.15 -4.48 -12.43
C ARG A 45 -2.94 -4.85 -13.28
N TRP A 46 -3.13 -4.99 -14.59
CA TRP A 46 -2.03 -5.22 -15.52
C TRP A 46 -1.00 -4.09 -15.47
N MET A 47 -1.44 -2.83 -15.53
CA MET A 47 -0.57 -1.66 -15.46
C MET A 47 0.26 -1.63 -14.18
N VAL A 48 -0.37 -1.86 -13.02
CA VAL A 48 0.30 -1.90 -11.72
C VAL A 48 1.32 -3.03 -11.67
N ARG A 49 0.97 -4.20 -12.19
CA ARG A 49 1.87 -5.38 -12.17
C ARG A 49 3.03 -5.26 -13.16
N ALA A 50 2.77 -4.74 -14.35
CA ALA A 50 3.78 -4.56 -15.39
C ALA A 50 4.74 -3.40 -15.10
N GLY A 51 4.30 -2.39 -14.31
CA GLY A 51 5.08 -1.18 -14.05
C GLY A 51 5.39 -0.38 -15.31
N SER A 52 4.58 -0.54 -16.36
CA SER A 52 4.79 0.14 -17.65
C SER A 52 4.21 1.55 -17.65
N SER A 53 4.57 2.36 -18.67
CA SER A 53 3.90 3.65 -18.86
C SER A 53 2.48 3.45 -19.42
N TRP A 54 1.55 4.35 -19.12
CA TRP A 54 0.16 4.29 -19.58
C TRP A 54 0.03 4.09 -21.08
N ARG A 55 0.86 4.77 -21.87
CA ARG A 55 0.87 4.69 -23.34
C ARG A 55 1.35 3.35 -23.89
N MET A 56 1.91 2.49 -23.05
CA MET A 56 2.38 1.14 -23.41
C MET A 56 1.37 0.05 -23.02
N MET A 57 0.15 0.44 -22.62
CA MET A 57 -0.92 -0.51 -22.33
C MET A 57 -1.24 -1.34 -23.59
N PRO A 58 -1.41 -2.66 -23.48
CA PRO A 58 -1.83 -3.50 -24.61
C PRO A 58 -3.14 -3.03 -25.24
N HIS A 59 -3.23 -3.11 -26.57
CA HIS A 59 -4.37 -2.61 -27.34
C HIS A 59 -5.64 -3.46 -27.23
N ASP A 60 -5.56 -4.63 -26.63
CA ASP A 60 -6.69 -5.52 -26.37
C ASP A 60 -7.42 -5.17 -25.05
N PHE A 61 -6.88 -4.25 -24.27
CA PHE A 61 -7.60 -3.57 -23.18
C PHE A 61 -8.36 -2.33 -23.68
N PRO A 62 -9.26 -1.76 -22.87
CA PRO A 62 -9.81 -0.43 -23.16
C PRO A 62 -8.71 0.62 -23.35
N PRO A 63 -8.95 1.70 -24.12
CA PRO A 63 -7.96 2.77 -24.33
C PRO A 63 -7.37 3.26 -22.99
N TRP A 64 -6.07 3.43 -22.95
CA TRP A 64 -5.36 3.78 -21.70
C TRP A 64 -5.90 5.07 -21.06
N GLU A 65 -6.37 6.03 -21.88
CA GLU A 65 -6.99 7.27 -21.39
C GLU A 65 -8.27 6.97 -20.60
N ALA A 66 -9.10 6.03 -21.06
CA ALA A 66 -10.33 5.64 -20.39
C ALA A 66 -10.03 4.94 -19.06
N VAL A 67 -9.04 4.03 -19.06
CA VAL A 67 -8.56 3.33 -17.84
C VAL A 67 -8.00 4.34 -16.84
N TYR A 68 -7.15 5.26 -17.27
CA TYR A 68 -6.58 6.31 -16.43
C TYR A 68 -7.66 7.19 -15.79
N GLN A 69 -8.59 7.70 -16.60
CA GLN A 69 -9.67 8.56 -16.12
C GLN A 69 -10.57 7.83 -15.10
N GLN A 70 -10.92 6.57 -15.37
CA GLN A 70 -11.71 5.79 -14.44
C GLN A 70 -10.94 5.50 -13.15
N THR A 71 -9.65 5.18 -13.23
CA THR A 71 -8.78 5.04 -12.07
C THR A 71 -8.77 6.31 -11.20
N GLN A 72 -8.67 7.50 -11.85
CA GLN A 72 -8.73 8.77 -11.10
C GLN A 72 -10.08 9.01 -10.41
N ARG A 73 -11.19 8.53 -10.99
CA ARG A 73 -12.51 8.60 -10.35
C ARG A 73 -12.56 7.69 -9.13
N TRP A 74 -12.08 6.45 -9.23
CA TRP A 74 -12.01 5.49 -8.12
C TRP A 74 -11.13 6.00 -6.97
N LEU A 75 -9.95 6.58 -7.28
CA LEU A 75 -9.08 7.18 -6.28
C LEU A 75 -9.77 8.34 -5.53
N ARG A 76 -10.42 9.25 -6.27
CA ARG A 76 -11.12 10.39 -5.65
C ARG A 76 -12.33 9.97 -4.80
N ALA A 77 -12.92 8.85 -5.11
CA ALA A 77 -14.08 8.30 -4.39
C ALA A 77 -13.67 7.40 -3.21
N GLY A 78 -12.37 7.19 -2.95
CA GLY A 78 -11.90 6.33 -1.86
C GLY A 78 -12.20 4.84 -2.06
N CYS A 79 -12.45 4.40 -3.29
CA CYS A 79 -12.88 3.02 -3.57
C CYS A 79 -11.85 1.99 -3.12
N PHE A 80 -10.56 2.28 -3.33
CA PHE A 80 -9.49 1.35 -2.99
C PHE A 80 -9.25 1.27 -1.48
N GLU A 81 -9.36 2.37 -0.79
CA GLU A 81 -9.26 2.45 0.67
C GLU A 81 -10.35 1.62 1.33
N ALA A 82 -11.62 1.81 0.91
CA ALA A 82 -12.76 1.04 1.41
C ALA A 82 -12.60 -0.47 1.12
N MET A 83 -12.22 -0.81 -0.12
CA MET A 83 -12.01 -2.19 -0.53
C MET A 83 -10.88 -2.87 0.25
N VAL A 84 -9.76 -2.17 0.48
CA VAL A 84 -8.61 -2.71 1.24
C VAL A 84 -8.97 -2.89 2.71
N HIS A 85 -9.76 -1.97 3.28
CA HIS A 85 -10.26 -2.09 4.65
C HIS A 85 -11.05 -3.40 4.84
N ASP A 86 -12.12 -3.59 4.06
CA ASP A 86 -12.99 -4.75 4.20
C ASP A 86 -12.28 -6.07 3.84
N LEU A 87 -11.42 -6.05 2.81
CA LEU A 87 -10.61 -7.22 2.46
C LEU A 87 -9.66 -7.60 3.58
N ARG A 88 -9.05 -6.64 4.26
CA ARG A 88 -8.18 -6.89 5.42
C ARG A 88 -8.95 -7.59 6.53
N GLU A 89 -10.13 -7.08 6.90
CA GLU A 89 -10.97 -7.69 7.93
C GLU A 89 -11.31 -9.13 7.60
N LEU A 90 -11.77 -9.40 6.37
CA LEU A 90 -12.11 -10.74 5.91
C LEU A 90 -10.91 -11.69 5.97
N LEU A 91 -9.73 -11.25 5.50
CA LEU A 91 -8.51 -12.07 5.52
C LEU A 91 -8.03 -12.34 6.95
N ARG A 92 -8.18 -11.39 7.86
CA ARG A 92 -7.86 -11.58 9.28
C ARG A 92 -8.80 -12.57 9.94
N LEU A 93 -10.10 -12.44 9.72
CA LEU A 93 -11.11 -13.39 10.20
C LEU A 93 -10.86 -14.80 9.66
N ALA A 94 -10.58 -14.93 8.36
CA ALA A 94 -10.22 -16.22 7.73
C ALA A 94 -8.94 -16.84 8.32
N SER A 95 -8.05 -15.99 8.88
CA SER A 95 -6.82 -16.41 9.59
C SER A 95 -7.02 -16.66 11.09
N GLY A 96 -8.27 -16.63 11.58
CA GLY A 96 -8.60 -16.81 13.00
C GLY A 96 -8.15 -15.64 13.88
N ARG A 97 -8.07 -14.43 13.33
CA ARG A 97 -7.70 -13.19 14.03
C ARG A 97 -8.92 -12.28 14.18
N ALA A 98 -8.84 -11.36 15.14
CA ALA A 98 -9.80 -10.26 15.23
C ALA A 98 -9.75 -9.42 13.95
N PRO A 99 -10.88 -8.82 13.49
CA PRO A 99 -10.93 -7.98 12.29
C PRO A 99 -9.96 -6.81 12.40
N ASP A 100 -9.92 -6.15 13.55
CA ASP A 100 -9.03 -5.04 13.81
C ASP A 100 -7.68 -5.51 14.39
N PRO A 101 -6.55 -5.02 13.89
CA PRO A 101 -5.23 -5.37 14.40
C PRO A 101 -4.91 -4.57 15.67
N SER A 102 -4.37 -5.22 16.70
CA SER A 102 -3.83 -4.56 17.91
C SER A 102 -2.34 -4.19 17.77
N ALA A 103 -1.69 -4.59 16.69
CA ALA A 103 -0.28 -4.30 16.47
C ALA A 103 0.02 -4.05 14.99
N ALA A 104 0.92 -3.09 14.72
CA ALA A 104 1.43 -2.74 13.41
C ALA A 104 2.94 -2.99 13.29
N ILE A 105 3.45 -3.00 12.07
CA ILE A 105 4.87 -3.04 11.74
C ILE A 105 5.15 -1.90 10.77
N LEU A 106 6.04 -0.98 11.15
CA LEU A 106 6.40 0.18 10.34
C LEU A 106 7.78 -0.03 9.73
N ASP A 107 7.91 0.27 8.44
CA ASP A 107 9.20 0.27 7.77
C ASP A 107 9.18 1.25 6.57
N SER A 108 10.36 1.54 6.01
CA SER A 108 10.48 2.40 4.85
C SER A 108 11.38 1.82 3.78
N ARG A 109 11.02 2.08 2.53
CA ARG A 109 11.84 1.73 1.38
C ARG A 109 12.07 2.94 0.48
N THR A 110 13.33 3.19 0.11
CA THR A 110 13.68 4.21 -0.86
C THR A 110 13.62 3.62 -2.26
N LEU A 111 12.71 4.12 -3.08
CA LEU A 111 12.61 3.82 -4.51
C LEU A 111 13.47 4.80 -5.31
N ARG A 112 14.24 4.32 -6.28
CA ARG A 112 15.01 5.21 -7.16
C ARG A 112 14.06 6.05 -8.00
N SER A 113 14.32 7.36 -8.06
CA SER A 113 13.62 8.24 -8.99
C SER A 113 14.15 8.04 -10.41
N THR A 114 13.25 8.19 -11.36
CA THR A 114 13.57 8.39 -12.75
C THR A 114 13.79 9.89 -13.03
N PRO A 115 14.35 10.29 -14.19
CA PRO A 115 14.47 11.70 -14.56
C PRO A 115 13.13 12.44 -14.50
N GLU A 116 12.01 11.76 -14.80
CA GLU A 116 10.65 12.30 -14.82
C GLU A 116 10.10 12.63 -13.41
N SER A 117 10.70 12.08 -12.35
CA SER A 117 10.30 12.38 -10.97
C SER A 117 10.52 13.87 -10.59
N GLY A 118 11.40 14.56 -11.29
CA GLY A 118 11.66 15.98 -11.11
C GLY A 118 12.00 16.37 -9.66
N HIS A 119 11.31 17.39 -9.15
CA HIS A 119 11.47 17.90 -7.77
C HIS A 119 10.86 17.02 -6.68
N ARG A 120 10.08 16.01 -7.03
CA ARG A 120 9.51 15.06 -6.05
C ARG A 120 10.53 14.06 -5.52
N GLY A 121 11.67 13.92 -6.19
CA GLY A 121 12.76 13.06 -5.75
C GLY A 121 13.70 13.80 -4.80
N GLY A 122 14.01 13.19 -3.63
CA GLY A 122 15.03 13.63 -2.69
C GLY A 122 16.28 12.74 -2.71
N TYR A 123 17.29 13.07 -1.95
CA TYR A 123 18.52 12.27 -1.81
C TYR A 123 18.56 11.56 -0.46
N ASP A 124 18.57 10.24 -0.48
CA ASP A 124 18.79 9.40 0.71
C ASP A 124 20.29 9.25 0.94
N GLY A 125 20.82 9.99 1.92
CA GLY A 125 22.24 9.96 2.25
C GLY A 125 22.73 8.63 2.82
N ALA A 126 21.87 7.89 3.52
CA ALA A 126 22.20 6.58 4.10
C ALA A 126 22.29 5.49 3.01
N LYS A 127 21.37 5.49 2.07
CA LYS A 127 21.33 4.54 0.95
C LYS A 127 22.05 5.04 -0.31
N ARG A 128 22.58 6.28 -0.28
CA ARG A 128 23.30 6.95 -1.38
C ARG A 128 22.57 6.90 -2.71
N LYS A 129 21.26 7.22 -2.69
CA LYS A 129 20.46 7.23 -3.92
C LYS A 129 19.42 8.34 -3.90
N LYS A 130 19.14 8.88 -5.09
CA LYS A 130 18.05 9.83 -5.31
C LYS A 130 16.76 9.05 -5.52
N GLY A 131 15.66 9.49 -4.90
CA GLY A 131 14.39 8.83 -5.05
C GLY A 131 13.29 9.39 -4.18
N SER A 132 12.21 8.63 -4.13
CA SER A 132 11.13 8.83 -3.17
C SER A 132 11.18 7.73 -2.12
N LYS A 133 10.82 8.05 -0.91
CA LYS A 133 10.74 7.10 0.19
C LYS A 133 9.27 6.72 0.40
N VAL A 134 9.02 5.43 0.44
CA VAL A 134 7.72 4.86 0.79
C VAL A 134 7.80 4.40 2.23
N HIS A 135 6.96 4.97 3.08
CA HIS A 135 6.78 4.57 4.46
C HIS A 135 5.49 3.78 4.53
N ALA A 136 5.56 2.56 5.03
CA ALA A 136 4.39 1.67 5.11
C ALA A 136 4.19 1.17 6.53
N ALA A 137 2.94 1.06 6.91
CA ALA A 137 2.49 0.34 8.08
C ALA A 137 1.66 -0.86 7.62
N VAL A 138 1.96 -2.04 8.15
CA VAL A 138 1.21 -3.27 7.90
C VAL A 138 0.83 -3.93 9.23
N ASP A 139 -0.20 -4.77 9.23
CA ASP A 139 -0.51 -5.58 10.38
C ASP A 139 0.46 -6.77 10.52
N THR A 140 0.29 -7.61 11.54
CA THR A 140 1.15 -8.77 11.79
C THR A 140 1.01 -9.91 10.78
N LEU A 141 0.02 -9.84 9.89
CA LEU A 141 -0.18 -10.76 8.75
C LEU A 141 0.38 -10.18 7.44
N GLY A 142 0.72 -8.87 7.42
CA GLY A 142 1.26 -8.17 6.28
C GLY A 142 0.23 -7.42 5.44
N HIS A 143 -0.98 -7.23 5.98
CA HIS A 143 -2.00 -6.43 5.32
C HIS A 143 -1.71 -4.94 5.53
N LEU A 144 -1.84 -4.16 4.46
CA LEU A 144 -1.57 -2.72 4.48
C LEU A 144 -2.56 -1.99 5.41
N LEU A 145 -2.01 -1.13 6.27
CA LEU A 145 -2.75 -0.21 7.13
C LEU A 145 -2.61 1.23 6.65
N ALA A 146 -1.38 1.67 6.43
CA ALA A 146 -1.09 3.03 5.98
C ALA A 146 0.10 3.07 5.03
N LEU A 147 0.11 4.07 4.14
CA LEU A 147 1.18 4.31 3.19
C LEU A 147 1.40 5.81 3.01
N HIS A 148 2.63 6.28 3.27
CA HIS A 148 3.05 7.64 2.97
C HIS A 148 4.19 7.64 1.95
N VAL A 149 4.19 8.60 1.03
CA VAL A 149 5.27 8.77 0.05
C VAL A 149 5.87 10.16 0.21
N THR A 150 7.17 10.20 0.51
CA THR A 150 7.91 11.45 0.72
C THR A 150 9.12 11.54 -0.22
N PRO A 151 9.72 12.73 -0.41
CA PRO A 151 11.06 12.83 -0.95
C PRO A 151 12.04 12.02 -0.09
N ALA A 152 13.02 11.36 -0.70
CA ALA A 152 13.95 10.50 0.05
C ALA A 152 14.89 11.27 1.01
N THR A 153 14.86 12.59 1.01
CA THR A 153 15.52 13.46 2.01
C THR A 153 14.86 13.38 3.38
N GLU A 154 13.57 13.05 3.42
CA GLU A 154 12.83 12.94 4.68
C GLU A 154 13.35 11.79 5.53
N GLN A 155 13.43 12.01 6.84
CA GLN A 155 13.86 10.99 7.79
C GLN A 155 12.68 10.08 8.18
N ASP A 156 12.95 8.80 8.37
CA ASP A 156 11.91 7.82 8.73
C ASP A 156 11.22 8.20 10.04
N ARG A 157 11.98 8.66 11.03
CA ARG A 157 11.46 9.08 12.33
C ARG A 157 10.51 10.28 12.25
N ALA A 158 10.68 11.19 11.30
CA ALA A 158 9.81 12.35 11.11
C ALA A 158 8.43 11.98 10.51
N GLN A 159 8.25 10.74 10.08
CA GLN A 159 6.99 10.26 9.51
C GLN A 159 6.16 9.42 10.49
N VAL A 160 6.66 9.24 11.72
CA VAL A 160 6.00 8.38 12.71
C VAL A 160 4.63 8.92 13.09
N GLY A 161 4.52 10.22 13.39
CA GLY A 161 3.25 10.83 13.80
C GLY A 161 2.17 10.66 12.72
N GLY A 162 2.48 11.01 11.46
CA GLY A 162 1.54 10.86 10.36
C GLY A 162 1.18 9.41 10.03
N LEU A 163 2.15 8.46 10.18
CA LEU A 163 1.83 7.04 10.04
C LEU A 163 0.96 6.52 11.18
N ALA A 164 1.20 6.95 12.42
CA ALA A 164 0.43 6.56 13.57
C ALA A 164 -1.03 7.04 13.44
N GLU A 165 -1.23 8.30 13.04
CA GLU A 165 -2.53 8.87 12.72
C GLU A 165 -3.27 8.03 11.68
N ALA A 166 -2.65 7.80 10.52
CA ALA A 166 -3.26 7.04 9.42
C ALA A 166 -3.54 5.57 9.79
N VAL A 167 -2.71 4.97 10.65
CA VAL A 167 -2.95 3.62 11.18
C VAL A 167 -4.20 3.61 12.06
N GLN A 168 -4.34 4.59 12.97
CA GLN A 168 -5.50 4.66 13.85
C GLN A 168 -6.79 4.96 13.08
N GLU A 169 -6.75 5.86 12.11
CA GLU A 169 -7.88 6.10 11.20
C GLU A 169 -8.32 4.81 10.46
N ALA A 170 -7.34 4.04 9.96
CA ALA A 170 -7.62 2.82 9.21
C ALA A 170 -8.08 1.63 10.07
N THR A 171 -7.90 1.68 11.40
CA THR A 171 -8.13 0.56 12.31
C THR A 171 -9.09 0.87 13.45
N GLY A 172 -9.78 2.02 13.41
CA GLY A 172 -10.69 2.41 14.48
C GLY A 172 -10.00 2.51 15.84
N GLU A 173 -8.78 3.05 15.87
CA GLU A 173 -7.96 3.24 17.08
C GLU A 173 -7.61 1.95 17.83
N SER A 174 -7.60 0.79 17.15
CA SER A 174 -7.36 -0.51 17.78
C SER A 174 -5.88 -0.86 17.97
N VAL A 175 -4.96 -0.15 17.32
CA VAL A 175 -3.52 -0.46 17.38
C VAL A 175 -2.89 0.18 18.62
N GLU A 176 -2.36 -0.65 19.50
CA GLU A 176 -1.68 -0.23 20.74
C GLU A 176 -0.15 -0.34 20.64
N LEU A 177 0.37 -1.06 19.66
CA LEU A 177 1.79 -1.40 19.54
C LEU A 177 2.27 -1.32 18.09
N ALA A 178 3.41 -0.68 17.85
CA ALA A 178 4.07 -0.71 16.56
C ALA A 178 5.53 -1.19 16.66
N TYR A 179 5.86 -2.22 15.88
CA TYR A 179 7.22 -2.73 15.72
C TYR A 179 7.96 -1.89 14.68
N VAL A 180 9.14 -1.41 15.05
CA VAL A 180 9.96 -0.51 14.21
C VAL A 180 11.42 -0.95 14.19
N ASP A 181 12.18 -0.45 13.22
CA ASP A 181 13.62 -0.63 13.19
C ASP A 181 14.36 0.49 13.97
N ARG A 182 15.71 0.43 13.95
CA ARG A 182 16.55 1.44 14.61
C ARG A 182 16.46 2.84 14.01
N GLY A 183 15.97 2.98 12.78
CA GLY A 183 15.78 4.27 12.12
C GLY A 183 14.68 5.12 12.79
N TYR A 184 13.84 4.49 13.56
CA TYR A 184 12.72 5.13 14.28
C TYR A 184 13.00 5.40 15.76
N VAL A 185 14.24 5.20 16.23
CA VAL A 185 14.62 5.41 17.63
C VAL A 185 14.73 6.91 17.94
N GLY A 186 14.16 7.32 19.08
CA GLY A 186 14.24 8.68 19.59
C GLY A 186 13.09 9.00 20.55
N ALA A 187 13.25 10.04 21.35
CA ALA A 187 12.18 10.49 22.25
C ALA A 187 11.01 11.10 21.46
N GLU A 188 11.32 11.90 20.44
CA GLU A 188 10.33 12.57 19.59
C GLU A 188 9.43 11.58 18.85
N PRO A 189 9.95 10.59 18.06
CA PRO A 189 9.08 9.59 17.44
C PRO A 189 8.23 8.79 18.42
N ALA A 190 8.79 8.49 19.60
CA ALA A 190 8.04 7.76 20.63
C ALA A 190 6.88 8.60 21.18
N GLN A 191 7.09 9.90 21.41
CA GLN A 191 6.05 10.83 21.86
C GLN A 191 4.99 11.05 20.79
N GLU A 192 5.39 11.17 19.52
CA GLU A 192 4.45 11.30 18.39
C GLU A 192 3.53 10.08 18.25
N ALA A 193 4.09 8.86 18.36
CA ALA A 193 3.28 7.64 18.34
C ALA A 193 2.37 7.51 19.56
N GLU A 194 2.88 7.85 20.74
CA GLU A 194 2.12 7.82 22.01
C GLU A 194 0.94 8.79 22.01
N ALA A 195 1.05 9.93 21.32
CA ALA A 195 -0.04 10.87 21.14
C ALA A 195 -1.25 10.23 20.42
N TRP A 196 -1.02 9.18 19.64
CA TRP A 196 -2.03 8.35 18.98
C TRP A 196 -2.30 7.02 19.71
N GLY A 197 -1.85 6.88 20.96
CA GLY A 197 -2.02 5.66 21.74
C GLY A 197 -1.16 4.47 21.30
N ILE A 198 -0.16 4.69 20.44
CA ILE A 198 0.70 3.63 19.92
C ILE A 198 2.06 3.65 20.60
N ARG A 199 2.41 2.55 21.26
CA ARG A 199 3.75 2.36 21.82
C ARG A 199 4.70 1.79 20.76
N LEU A 200 5.87 2.41 20.56
CA LEU A 200 6.90 1.89 19.67
C LEU A 200 7.75 0.82 20.36
N GLU A 201 7.96 -0.31 19.69
CA GLU A 201 8.86 -1.37 20.11
C GLU A 201 9.94 -1.61 19.04
N VAL A 202 11.20 -1.29 19.39
CA VAL A 202 12.32 -1.45 18.46
C VAL A 202 12.74 -2.90 18.36
N VAL A 203 12.62 -3.50 17.19
CA VAL A 203 13.09 -4.86 16.93
C VAL A 203 14.62 -4.86 16.88
N LYS A 204 15.26 -5.42 17.91
CA LYS A 204 16.72 -5.52 18.01
C LYS A 204 17.22 -6.71 17.17
N HIS A 205 18.30 -6.50 16.41
CA HIS A 205 19.06 -7.61 15.84
C HIS A 205 19.65 -8.46 16.99
N PRO A 206 19.45 -9.77 17.01
CA PRO A 206 20.26 -10.64 17.88
C PRO A 206 21.72 -10.46 17.43
N GLY A 207 22.60 -10.14 18.39
CA GLY A 207 23.98 -9.71 18.15
C GLY A 207 24.77 -10.59 17.18
N ALA A 208 25.67 -9.92 16.43
CA ALA A 208 26.84 -10.43 15.70
C ALA A 208 26.75 -11.82 15.04
N LYS A 209 25.73 -12.14 14.31
CA LYS A 209 25.78 -13.25 13.34
C LYS A 209 26.12 -12.71 11.96
N LYS A 210 27.18 -13.26 11.32
CA LYS A 210 27.47 -13.05 9.91
C LYS A 210 26.43 -13.83 9.10
N GLY A 211 25.71 -13.14 8.19
CA GLY A 211 24.73 -13.75 7.28
C GLY A 211 23.33 -13.18 7.41
N PHE A 212 22.42 -13.67 6.58
CA PHE A 212 21.00 -13.29 6.63
C PHE A 212 20.36 -13.82 7.91
N VAL A 213 19.78 -12.93 8.69
CA VAL A 213 19.01 -13.27 9.90
C VAL A 213 17.59 -12.81 9.70
N LEU A 214 16.65 -13.76 9.64
CA LEU A 214 15.24 -13.47 9.63
C LEU A 214 14.84 -12.83 10.96
N LEU A 215 14.46 -11.56 10.92
CA LEU A 215 13.95 -10.88 12.13
C LEU A 215 12.47 -11.21 12.29
N PRO A 216 12.09 -11.85 13.41
CA PRO A 216 10.67 -12.10 13.68
C PRO A 216 9.86 -10.79 13.55
N ARG A 217 8.71 -10.88 12.88
CA ARG A 217 7.76 -9.78 12.61
C ARG A 217 8.22 -8.78 11.53
N ARG A 218 9.48 -8.34 11.50
CA ARG A 218 9.94 -7.34 10.52
C ARG A 218 9.92 -7.84 9.06
N TRP A 219 10.23 -9.12 8.82
CA TRP A 219 10.16 -9.71 7.47
C TRP A 219 8.77 -9.57 6.82
N VAL A 220 7.73 -9.38 7.63
CA VAL A 220 6.35 -9.23 7.16
C VAL A 220 6.18 -7.97 6.33
N VAL A 221 6.67 -6.82 6.84
CA VAL A 221 6.61 -5.55 6.09
C VAL A 221 7.61 -5.54 4.93
N GLU A 222 8.79 -6.15 5.10
CA GLU A 222 9.78 -6.28 4.02
C GLU A 222 9.22 -7.05 2.82
N ARG A 223 8.41 -8.08 3.05
CA ARG A 223 7.69 -8.82 2.01
C ARG A 223 6.68 -7.94 1.26
N SER A 224 6.04 -7.00 1.92
CA SER A 224 5.08 -6.08 1.31
C SER A 224 5.74 -5.09 0.33
N PHE A 225 7.07 -4.93 0.38
CA PHE A 225 7.85 -4.14 -0.57
C PHE A 225 8.44 -4.97 -1.73
N ALA A 226 8.26 -6.29 -1.76
CA ALA A 226 8.76 -7.16 -2.81
C ALA A 226 7.85 -7.15 -4.03
#